data_8476d0937f3ae643de5011a4f0e08a6c
#
_entry.id   8476d0937f3ae643de5011a4f0e08a6c
#
_cell.length_a   1.000
_cell.length_b   1.000
_cell.length_c   1.000
_cell.angle_alpha   90.00
_cell.angle_beta   90.00
_cell.angle_gamma   90.00
#
_symmetry.space_group_name_H-M   'P 1'
#
loop_
_entity.id
_entity.type
_entity.pdbx_description
1 polymer ?
#
loop_
_entity_poly.entity_id
_entity_poly.type
_entity_poly.pdbx_seq_one_letter_code
_entity_poly.pdbx_strand_id
1 'polypeptide(L)'
;MATNMDIDFDDLVTKAIDPNDPSHSRTQAEHASLLSSLDRATRSRQLAVPTNEVAIRVRLRELGEPMTLFGERPEDRRDRLRYVLSQIAEAKGWELEKEGATGDQEDDSKDGHDEEDGDEEFYTEGTEDLLEARRAIADFSLANARKRIIRQKLEANLPLSKIMATRKAVYAELKTYTNLGSQVGDERPISMVRFSPNSQLLASGSWTGTAKVWNVPSCTPYADEKDSKNVFKGHTDRIGGLAWHPDATLGQSTSSVNLVTGGADSKVQLWSLTSDKPLRTLEGHGARVCKVAFHPAGRHIASASFDTTWRLWDAETGTELLTQEGHSREVYSLEFQSDGALLCSGGLDAIGRVWDLRSGKTVMVLDGHVKDILAIDFSPNGHQIATGSNDDNIRIWDIRSLKAVYTIPAHTSSVSDVRFFRTPVSGSFHYPFTLDLDSKERDAKRSAAAYLTGGTVKQEEEEEETQRRALEGEKEGVEVPLSGMYLASCGYDGYVKLWSADDWQLVKALSSEAGGKVMSVDIARDGKFMASGEWTRTFKLWSAENISL
;
A
#
# COMPACT_ATOMS: atom_id res chain seq x y z
N MET A 1 -8.39 32.86 36.52
CA MET A 1 -8.13 31.86 37.55
C MET A 1 -9.10 30.73 37.32
N ALA A 2 -8.67 29.70 36.64
CA ALA A 2 -9.46 28.49 36.44
C ALA A 2 -8.77 27.40 37.30
N THR A 3 -9.49 26.98 38.35
CA THR A 3 -9.03 25.91 39.23
C THR A 3 -9.29 24.56 38.56
N ASN A 4 -8.22 23.87 38.23
CA ASN A 4 -8.26 22.44 37.93
C ASN A 4 -8.76 21.70 39.17
N MET A 5 -9.91 21.04 39.06
CA MET A 5 -10.30 20.00 40.01
C MET A 5 -9.71 18.67 39.48
N ASP A 6 -8.59 18.28 40.05
CA ASP A 6 -8.13 16.90 39.96
C ASP A 6 -9.10 16.05 40.81
N ILE A 7 -9.91 15.24 40.15
CA ILE A 7 -10.77 14.25 40.80
C ILE A 7 -9.92 12.99 40.96
N ASP A 8 -9.55 12.73 42.22
CA ASP A 8 -8.80 11.53 42.58
C ASP A 8 -9.73 10.30 42.48
N PHE A 9 -9.35 9.31 41.69
CA PHE A 9 -10.15 8.11 41.44
C PHE A 9 -10.37 7.26 42.71
N ASP A 10 -9.50 7.38 43.70
CA ASP A 10 -9.59 6.65 44.96
C ASP A 10 -10.70 7.23 45.91
N ASP A 11 -11.07 8.49 45.71
CA ASP A 11 -12.18 9.12 46.49
C ASP A 11 -13.58 8.65 46.03
N LEU A 12 -13.69 8.04 44.86
CA LEU A 12 -14.96 7.49 44.34
C LEU A 12 -15.26 6.09 44.89
N VAL A 13 -14.29 5.39 45.46
CA VAL A 13 -14.43 3.99 45.91
C VAL A 13 -14.76 3.91 47.41
N THR A 14 -14.51 4.96 48.20
CA THR A 14 -14.59 4.89 49.69
C THR A 14 -15.75 5.60 50.33
N LYS A 15 -16.68 6.21 49.58
CA LYS A 15 -17.94 6.70 50.21
C LYS A 15 -18.84 5.51 50.48
N ALA A 16 -18.91 5.11 51.75
CA ALA A 16 -19.91 4.16 52.26
C ALA A 16 -21.31 4.65 51.89
N ILE A 17 -21.99 3.84 51.08
CA ILE A 17 -23.32 4.14 50.54
C ILE A 17 -24.32 3.92 51.65
N ASP A 18 -24.98 5.00 52.09
CA ASP A 18 -26.10 4.94 53.02
C ASP A 18 -27.33 4.41 52.26
N PRO A 19 -27.90 3.25 52.63
CA PRO A 19 -28.98 2.60 51.87
C PRO A 19 -30.32 3.34 51.93
N ASN A 20 -30.45 4.43 52.71
CA ASN A 20 -31.70 5.17 52.91
C ASN A 20 -31.73 6.58 52.27
N ASP A 21 -30.77 6.93 51.44
CA ASP A 21 -30.74 8.23 50.78
C ASP A 21 -31.66 8.25 49.55
N PRO A 22 -32.69 9.12 49.46
CA PRO A 22 -33.63 9.18 48.35
C PRO A 22 -32.96 9.56 46.98
N SER A 23 -31.78 10.12 47.02
CA SER A 23 -30.98 10.35 45.79
C SER A 23 -30.48 9.05 45.18
N HIS A 24 -30.24 8.02 45.99
CA HIS A 24 -29.71 6.74 45.57
C HIS A 24 -30.73 5.90 44.80
N SER A 25 -32.00 5.94 45.21
CA SER A 25 -33.09 5.26 44.49
C SER A 25 -33.33 5.86 43.11
N ARG A 26 -33.11 7.17 42.96
CA ARG A 26 -33.25 7.88 41.68
C ARG A 26 -32.12 7.54 40.70
N THR A 27 -30.87 7.48 41.18
CA THR A 27 -29.72 7.05 40.38
C THR A 27 -29.80 5.57 40.02
N GLN A 28 -30.26 4.69 40.89
CA GLN A 28 -30.50 3.28 40.57
C GLN A 28 -31.59 3.11 39.51
N ALA A 29 -32.68 3.90 39.58
CA ALA A 29 -33.73 3.87 38.56
C ALA A 29 -33.22 4.37 37.19
N GLU A 30 -32.40 5.42 37.21
CA GLU A 30 -31.76 5.94 35.99
C GLU A 30 -30.75 4.93 35.39
N HIS A 31 -29.94 4.28 36.22
CA HIS A 31 -29.05 3.20 35.78
C HIS A 31 -29.81 1.98 35.25
N ALA A 32 -30.92 1.58 35.91
CA ALA A 32 -31.76 0.49 35.44
C ALA A 32 -32.42 0.83 34.10
N SER A 33 -32.84 2.08 33.91
CA SER A 33 -33.42 2.56 32.65
C SER A 33 -32.38 2.58 31.51
N LEU A 34 -31.14 2.99 31.81
CA LEU A 34 -30.03 2.96 30.86
C LEU A 34 -29.65 1.54 30.47
N LEU A 35 -29.54 0.62 31.42
CA LEU A 35 -29.27 -0.80 31.16
C LEU A 35 -30.38 -1.42 30.31
N SER A 36 -31.64 -1.15 30.61
CA SER A 36 -32.76 -1.65 29.81
C SER A 36 -32.78 -1.07 28.39
N SER A 37 -32.36 0.19 28.21
CA SER A 37 -32.23 0.80 26.89
C SER A 37 -31.07 0.21 26.10
N LEU A 38 -29.93 -0.11 26.73
CA LEU A 38 -28.78 -0.77 26.11
C LEU A 38 -29.12 -2.21 25.74
N ASP A 39 -29.79 -2.96 26.60
CA ASP A 39 -30.26 -4.32 26.31
C ASP A 39 -31.23 -4.32 25.12
N ARG A 40 -32.15 -3.34 25.08
CA ARG A 40 -33.06 -3.16 23.94
C ARG A 40 -32.31 -2.86 22.65
N ALA A 41 -31.32 -1.97 22.70
CA ALA A 41 -30.50 -1.64 21.56
C ALA A 41 -29.65 -2.84 21.07
N THR A 42 -29.17 -3.66 22.00
CA THR A 42 -28.40 -4.88 21.68
C THR A 42 -29.29 -5.93 21.02
N ARG A 43 -30.47 -6.16 21.58
CA ARG A 43 -31.45 -7.12 21.01
C ARG A 43 -32.00 -6.64 19.67
N SER A 44 -32.27 -5.34 19.50
CA SER A 44 -32.70 -4.81 18.20
C SER A 44 -31.66 -5.00 17.08
N ARG A 45 -30.37 -5.03 17.41
CA ARG A 45 -29.29 -5.31 16.46
C ARG A 45 -29.25 -6.77 16.00
N GLN A 46 -29.78 -7.69 16.80
CA GLN A 46 -29.85 -9.12 16.49
C GLN A 46 -31.01 -9.47 15.56
N LEU A 47 -32.01 -8.56 15.41
CA LEU A 47 -33.12 -8.80 14.49
C LEU A 47 -32.65 -8.78 13.03
N ALA A 48 -32.95 -9.85 12.32
CA ALA A 48 -32.67 -9.95 10.90
C ALA A 48 -33.56 -8.96 10.12
N VAL A 49 -32.95 -7.97 9.48
CA VAL A 49 -33.64 -6.98 8.64
C VAL A 49 -33.10 -7.08 7.23
N PRO A 50 -33.97 -7.15 6.20
CA PRO A 50 -33.54 -7.22 4.81
C PRO A 50 -32.59 -6.08 4.45
N THR A 51 -31.63 -6.35 3.57
CA THR A 51 -30.73 -5.33 3.02
C THR A 51 -31.29 -4.68 1.76
N ASN A 52 -32.15 -5.41 1.04
CA ASN A 52 -32.78 -4.94 -0.18
C ASN A 52 -33.86 -3.88 0.13
N GLU A 53 -33.79 -2.73 -0.54
CA GLU A 53 -34.70 -1.60 -0.33
C GLU A 53 -36.16 -1.95 -0.68
N VAL A 54 -36.39 -2.74 -1.73
CA VAL A 54 -37.72 -3.19 -2.13
C VAL A 54 -38.33 -4.07 -1.05
N ALA A 55 -37.58 -5.02 -0.51
CA ALA A 55 -38.02 -5.89 0.58
C ALA A 55 -38.32 -5.10 1.86
N ILE A 56 -37.54 -4.06 2.18
CA ILE A 56 -37.83 -3.16 3.31
C ILE A 56 -39.16 -2.44 3.14
N ARG A 57 -39.43 -1.91 1.95
CA ARG A 57 -40.71 -1.23 1.64
C ARG A 57 -41.91 -2.16 1.71
N VAL A 58 -41.78 -3.37 1.18
CA VAL A 58 -42.84 -4.40 1.27
C VAL A 58 -43.10 -4.75 2.74
N ARG A 59 -42.04 -4.99 3.53
CA ARG A 59 -42.19 -5.35 4.94
C ARG A 59 -42.78 -4.24 5.79
N LEU A 60 -42.42 -2.98 5.55
CA LEU A 60 -43.05 -1.82 6.19
C LEU A 60 -44.55 -1.74 5.87
N ARG A 61 -44.93 -2.01 4.60
CA ARG A 61 -46.35 -2.03 4.17
C ARG A 61 -47.14 -3.15 4.86
N GLU A 62 -46.56 -4.33 5.01
CA GLU A 62 -47.18 -5.45 5.72
C GLU A 62 -47.44 -5.13 7.20
N LEU A 63 -46.55 -4.33 7.80
CA LEU A 63 -46.66 -3.88 9.16
C LEU A 63 -47.60 -2.67 9.34
N GLY A 64 -48.21 -2.18 8.26
CA GLY A 64 -49.13 -1.01 8.28
C GLY A 64 -48.42 0.35 8.36
N GLU A 65 -47.10 0.36 8.21
CA GLU A 65 -46.29 1.58 8.24
C GLU A 65 -46.14 2.21 6.83
N PRO A 66 -45.97 3.56 6.75
CA PRO A 66 -45.71 4.21 5.48
C PRO A 66 -44.43 3.70 4.84
N MET A 67 -44.44 3.36 3.54
CA MET A 67 -43.27 2.82 2.82
C MET A 67 -42.11 3.81 2.76
N THR A 68 -42.38 5.12 2.70
CA THR A 68 -41.37 6.18 2.62
C THR A 68 -41.87 7.42 3.37
N LEU A 69 -40.98 8.06 4.11
CA LEU A 69 -41.21 9.37 4.73
C LEU A 69 -40.44 10.46 3.96
N PHE A 70 -40.93 11.69 4.02
CA PHE A 70 -40.29 12.83 3.35
C PHE A 70 -38.91 13.09 3.95
N GLY A 71 -37.85 13.09 3.12
CA GLY A 71 -36.47 13.31 3.55
C GLY A 71 -35.74 12.07 4.11
N GLU A 72 -36.39 10.90 4.14
CA GLU A 72 -35.83 9.65 4.66
C GLU A 72 -34.90 9.00 3.62
N ARG A 73 -33.68 8.69 4.03
CA ARG A 73 -32.70 7.93 3.23
C ARG A 73 -32.98 6.42 3.31
N PRO A 74 -32.42 5.60 2.38
CA PRO A 74 -32.57 4.15 2.44
C PRO A 74 -32.09 3.53 3.77
N GLU A 75 -31.04 4.08 4.36
CA GLU A 75 -30.49 3.65 5.65
C GLU A 75 -31.46 3.94 6.81
N ASP A 76 -32.02 5.15 6.86
CA ASP A 76 -32.99 5.57 7.88
C ASP A 76 -34.26 4.70 7.81
N ARG A 77 -34.67 4.29 6.62
CA ARG A 77 -35.81 3.41 6.39
C ARG A 77 -35.58 2.01 6.95
N ARG A 78 -34.36 1.50 6.80
CA ARG A 78 -33.97 0.22 7.36
C ARG A 78 -33.94 0.26 8.90
N ASP A 79 -33.45 1.35 9.45
CA ASP A 79 -33.42 1.53 10.91
C ASP A 79 -34.83 1.71 11.49
N ARG A 80 -35.73 2.38 10.75
CA ARG A 80 -37.15 2.47 11.10
C ARG A 80 -37.82 1.08 11.09
N LEU A 81 -37.60 0.26 10.09
CA LEU A 81 -38.09 -1.12 10.07
C LEU A 81 -37.57 -1.93 11.25
N ARG A 82 -36.29 -1.80 11.58
CA ARG A 82 -35.68 -2.45 12.75
C ARG A 82 -36.35 -2.00 14.06
N TYR A 83 -36.64 -0.72 14.19
CA TYR A 83 -37.34 -0.16 15.35
C TYR A 83 -38.75 -0.70 15.48
N VAL A 84 -39.54 -0.72 14.39
CA VAL A 84 -40.91 -1.25 14.40
C VAL A 84 -40.92 -2.75 14.74
N LEU A 85 -40.00 -3.54 14.15
CA LEU A 85 -39.87 -4.96 14.48
C LEU A 85 -39.46 -5.18 15.93
N SER A 86 -38.63 -4.32 16.52
CA SER A 86 -38.28 -4.43 17.94
C SER A 86 -39.48 -4.14 18.87
N GLN A 87 -40.35 -3.18 18.51
CA GLN A 87 -41.58 -2.91 19.24
C GLN A 87 -42.57 -4.08 19.18
N ILE A 88 -42.70 -4.68 18.00
CA ILE A 88 -43.59 -5.85 17.81
C ILE A 88 -43.06 -7.05 18.60
N ALA A 89 -41.73 -7.26 18.57
CA ALA A 89 -41.09 -8.31 19.33
C ALA A 89 -41.23 -8.14 20.83
N GLU A 90 -41.16 -6.90 21.36
CA GLU A 90 -41.47 -6.60 22.75
C GLU A 90 -42.91 -6.90 23.10
N ALA A 91 -43.86 -6.54 22.23
CA ALA A 91 -45.31 -6.75 22.45
C ALA A 91 -45.70 -8.24 22.37
N LYS A 92 -45.01 -9.04 21.56
CA LYS A 92 -45.26 -10.48 21.38
C LYS A 92 -44.33 -11.40 22.19
N GLY A 93 -43.52 -10.86 23.11
CA GLY A 93 -42.68 -11.64 24.01
C GLY A 93 -41.51 -12.35 23.33
N TRP A 94 -40.84 -11.72 22.34
CA TRP A 94 -39.63 -12.23 21.67
C TRP A 94 -39.77 -13.61 20.96
N GLU A 95 -41.00 -14.09 20.75
CA GLU A 95 -41.25 -15.37 20.04
C GLU A 95 -41.04 -15.30 18.51
N LEU A 96 -40.83 -14.11 17.97
CA LEU A 96 -40.62 -13.88 16.51
C LEU A 96 -39.24 -14.33 15.95
N GLU A 97 -38.34 -14.79 16.80
CA GLU A 97 -36.99 -15.18 16.37
C GLU A 97 -36.93 -16.50 15.60
N LYS A 98 -38.00 -17.28 15.55
CA LYS A 98 -38.00 -18.62 14.94
C LYS A 98 -38.70 -18.75 13.58
N GLU A 99 -39.49 -17.77 13.17
CA GLU A 99 -40.23 -17.86 11.91
C GLU A 99 -39.47 -17.37 10.67
N GLY A 100 -38.31 -16.75 10.84
CA GLY A 100 -37.49 -16.23 9.72
C GLY A 100 -36.36 -17.14 9.28
N ALA A 101 -36.13 -18.28 9.93
CA ALA A 101 -34.97 -19.14 9.69
C ALA A 101 -35.31 -20.56 9.19
N THR A 102 -36.57 -20.86 8.90
CA THR A 102 -36.98 -22.15 8.34
C THR A 102 -37.83 -21.95 7.10
N GLY A 103 -37.18 -21.69 6.00
CA GLY A 103 -37.81 -21.58 4.69
C GLY A 103 -36.91 -22.10 3.58
N ASP A 104 -36.26 -23.27 3.82
CA ASP A 104 -35.70 -24.11 2.78
C ASP A 104 -35.92 -25.57 3.17
N GLN A 105 -37.11 -26.08 2.87
CA GLN A 105 -37.33 -27.50 2.64
C GLN A 105 -38.20 -27.66 1.40
N GLU A 106 -37.65 -28.45 0.52
CA GLU A 106 -38.10 -28.97 -0.74
C GLU A 106 -39.61 -29.26 -0.78
N ASP A 107 -40.31 -28.72 -1.77
CA ASP A 107 -41.45 -29.36 -2.35
C ASP A 107 -41.40 -29.32 -3.87
N ASP A 108 -41.27 -30.50 -4.43
CA ASP A 108 -41.15 -30.85 -5.82
C ASP A 108 -42.56 -30.77 -6.46
N SER A 109 -42.84 -29.79 -7.31
CA SER A 109 -43.71 -29.97 -8.49
C SER A 109 -44.09 -28.68 -9.23
N LYS A 110 -43.70 -28.66 -10.49
CA LYS A 110 -44.42 -28.11 -11.69
C LYS A 110 -44.46 -26.61 -11.99
N ASP A 111 -43.74 -26.33 -13.09
CA ASP A 111 -44.11 -25.44 -14.17
C ASP A 111 -44.67 -24.04 -13.82
N GLY A 112 -43.79 -23.07 -13.91
CA GLY A 112 -44.10 -21.65 -14.02
C GLY A 112 -42.82 -20.89 -14.31
N HIS A 113 -42.68 -20.32 -15.50
CA HIS A 113 -41.64 -19.36 -15.80
C HIS A 113 -41.75 -18.18 -14.82
N ASP A 114 -41.03 -18.22 -13.73
CA ASP A 114 -40.65 -17.05 -12.96
C ASP A 114 -39.25 -16.66 -13.44
N GLU A 115 -39.19 -15.58 -14.21
CA GLU A 115 -37.96 -14.86 -14.46
C GLU A 115 -37.41 -14.43 -13.10
N GLU A 116 -36.45 -15.23 -12.56
CA GLU A 116 -35.55 -14.76 -11.53
C GLU A 116 -34.76 -13.60 -12.15
N ASP A 117 -35.19 -12.36 -11.90
CA ASP A 117 -34.30 -11.21 -11.91
C ASP A 117 -33.24 -11.43 -10.81
N GLY A 118 -32.36 -12.41 -11.04
CA GLY A 118 -31.09 -12.49 -10.35
C GLY A 118 -30.38 -11.19 -10.61
N ASP A 119 -29.96 -10.51 -9.56
CA ASP A 119 -29.00 -9.42 -9.66
C ASP A 119 -27.84 -9.94 -10.51
N GLU A 120 -27.90 -9.72 -11.82
CA GLU A 120 -26.77 -9.91 -12.71
C GLU A 120 -25.71 -8.90 -12.24
N GLU A 121 -24.89 -9.31 -11.29
CA GLU A 121 -23.59 -8.70 -11.14
C GLU A 121 -22.93 -8.86 -12.51
N PHE A 122 -22.84 -7.77 -13.26
CA PHE A 122 -22.12 -7.74 -14.53
C PHE A 122 -20.64 -8.02 -14.25
N TYR A 123 -20.31 -9.31 -14.18
CA TYR A 123 -18.94 -9.78 -14.24
C TYR A 123 -18.51 -9.73 -15.70
N THR A 124 -17.64 -8.80 -16.03
CA THR A 124 -16.79 -8.96 -17.20
C THR A 124 -15.91 -10.18 -16.90
N GLU A 125 -16.16 -11.29 -17.59
CA GLU A 125 -15.32 -12.47 -17.50
C GLU A 125 -13.88 -12.05 -17.82
N GLY A 126 -12.98 -12.23 -16.86
CA GLY A 126 -11.57 -11.95 -17.06
C GLY A 126 -10.97 -12.95 -18.05
N THR A 127 -9.98 -12.52 -18.82
CA THR A 127 -9.25 -13.39 -19.72
C THR A 127 -8.54 -14.51 -18.93
N GLU A 128 -8.33 -15.66 -19.58
CA GLU A 128 -7.60 -16.78 -18.98
C GLU A 128 -6.19 -16.38 -18.55
N ASP A 129 -5.53 -15.54 -19.35
CA ASP A 129 -4.22 -14.95 -19.06
C ASP A 129 -4.23 -14.13 -17.75
N LEU A 130 -5.30 -13.37 -17.49
CA LEU A 130 -5.46 -12.62 -16.23
C LEU A 130 -5.61 -13.58 -15.03
N LEU A 131 -6.32 -14.69 -15.19
CA LEU A 131 -6.45 -15.69 -14.13
C LEU A 131 -5.10 -16.33 -13.79
N GLU A 132 -4.30 -16.67 -14.81
CA GLU A 132 -2.95 -17.19 -14.61
C GLU A 132 -2.05 -16.16 -13.92
N ALA A 133 -2.09 -14.90 -14.37
CA ALA A 133 -1.35 -13.82 -13.75
C ALA A 133 -1.74 -13.61 -12.27
N ARG A 134 -3.03 -13.63 -11.94
CA ARG A 134 -3.51 -13.52 -10.54
C ARG A 134 -3.03 -14.67 -9.67
N ARG A 135 -2.99 -15.90 -10.19
CA ARG A 135 -2.45 -17.08 -9.48
C ARG A 135 -0.95 -16.91 -9.23
N ALA A 136 -0.18 -16.55 -10.25
CA ALA A 136 1.26 -16.30 -10.13
C ALA A 136 1.57 -15.18 -9.11
N ILE A 137 0.81 -14.08 -9.14
CA ILE A 137 0.90 -12.98 -8.17
C ILE A 137 0.54 -13.47 -6.74
N ALA A 138 -0.47 -14.34 -6.59
CA ALA A 138 -0.86 -14.88 -5.30
C ALA A 138 0.26 -15.74 -4.70
N ASP A 139 0.81 -16.67 -5.48
CA ASP A 139 1.90 -17.54 -5.03
C ASP A 139 3.13 -16.74 -4.60
N PHE A 140 3.54 -15.77 -5.41
CA PHE A 140 4.66 -14.87 -5.10
C PHE A 140 4.39 -14.04 -3.84
N SER A 141 3.22 -13.41 -3.75
CA SER A 141 2.90 -12.47 -2.68
C SER A 141 2.70 -13.15 -1.32
N LEU A 142 2.08 -14.32 -1.29
CA LEU A 142 1.87 -15.08 -0.05
C LEU A 142 3.21 -15.54 0.55
N ALA A 143 4.14 -16.03 -0.30
CA ALA A 143 5.47 -16.42 0.15
C ALA A 143 6.24 -15.23 0.75
N ASN A 144 6.19 -14.05 0.10
CA ASN A 144 6.89 -12.85 0.57
C ASN A 144 6.22 -12.24 1.82
N ALA A 145 4.89 -12.22 1.87
CA ALA A 145 4.16 -11.76 3.06
C ALA A 145 4.48 -12.62 4.28
N ARG A 146 4.58 -13.95 4.12
CA ARG A 146 5.01 -14.86 5.20
C ARG A 146 6.42 -14.51 5.69
N LYS A 147 7.39 -14.31 4.79
CA LYS A 147 8.75 -13.90 5.13
C LYS A 147 8.76 -12.57 5.89
N ARG A 148 7.99 -11.58 5.41
CA ARG A 148 7.86 -10.28 6.06
C ARG A 148 7.29 -10.38 7.47
N ILE A 149 6.23 -11.14 7.67
CA ILE A 149 5.60 -11.33 9.00
C ILE A 149 6.57 -11.99 9.98
N ILE A 150 7.30 -13.03 9.53
CA ILE A 150 8.33 -13.68 10.37
C ILE A 150 9.40 -12.66 10.77
N ARG A 151 9.91 -11.88 9.81
CA ARG A 151 10.88 -10.81 10.08
C ARG A 151 10.34 -9.80 11.08
N GLN A 152 9.12 -9.29 10.91
CA GLN A 152 8.51 -8.33 11.84
C GLN A 152 8.36 -8.90 13.25
N LYS A 153 8.03 -10.18 13.39
CA LYS A 153 8.00 -10.84 14.71
C LYS A 153 9.38 -10.90 15.36
N LEU A 154 10.45 -11.12 14.60
CA LEU A 154 11.83 -11.08 15.10
C LEU A 154 12.24 -9.66 15.47
N GLU A 155 11.93 -8.68 14.63
CA GLU A 155 12.19 -7.26 14.87
C GLU A 155 11.49 -6.74 16.14
N ALA A 156 10.27 -7.20 16.41
CA ALA A 156 9.53 -6.84 17.63
C ALA A 156 10.21 -7.27 18.94
N ASN A 157 11.09 -8.27 18.87
CA ASN A 157 11.86 -8.74 20.03
C ASN A 157 13.19 -7.98 20.25
N LEU A 158 13.56 -7.06 19.33
CA LEU A 158 14.79 -6.30 19.46
C LEU A 158 14.71 -5.29 20.62
N PRO A 159 15.79 -5.12 21.39
CA PRO A 159 15.84 -4.13 22.46
C PRO A 159 15.74 -2.71 21.87
N LEU A 160 14.89 -1.87 22.46
CA LEU A 160 14.68 -0.50 22.02
C LEU A 160 15.96 0.32 21.96
N SER A 161 16.91 0.07 22.90
CA SER A 161 18.22 0.73 22.94
C SER A 161 19.03 0.49 21.65
N LYS A 162 19.00 -0.74 21.10
CA LYS A 162 19.68 -1.10 19.85
C LYS A 162 19.04 -0.38 18.67
N ILE A 163 17.71 -0.37 18.60
CA ILE A 163 16.96 0.34 17.56
C ILE A 163 17.28 1.84 17.58
N MET A 164 17.22 2.46 18.75
CA MET A 164 17.52 3.89 18.91
C MET A 164 18.98 4.24 18.56
N ALA A 165 19.95 3.37 18.92
CA ALA A 165 21.35 3.56 18.57
C ALA A 165 21.56 3.52 17.04
N THR A 166 20.96 2.53 16.36
CA THR A 166 21.05 2.39 14.90
C THR A 166 20.40 3.58 14.19
N ARG A 167 19.22 4.01 14.63
CA ARG A 167 18.55 5.21 14.09
C ARG A 167 19.39 6.45 14.23
N LYS A 168 19.95 6.67 15.43
CA LYS A 168 20.85 7.80 15.70
C LYS A 168 22.06 7.80 14.76
N ALA A 169 22.65 6.64 14.49
CA ALA A 169 23.77 6.50 13.57
C ALA A 169 23.35 6.85 12.13
N VAL A 170 22.26 6.28 11.63
CA VAL A 170 21.75 6.56 10.29
C VAL A 170 21.38 8.04 10.11
N TYR A 171 20.68 8.63 11.08
CA TYR A 171 20.32 10.05 10.98
C TYR A 171 21.52 10.99 11.12
N ALA A 172 22.55 10.59 11.85
CA ALA A 172 23.81 11.34 11.88
C ALA A 172 24.50 11.34 10.51
N GLU A 173 24.51 10.20 9.82
CA GLU A 173 25.02 10.07 8.46
C GLU A 173 24.19 10.87 7.46
N LEU A 174 22.86 10.78 7.49
CA LEU A 174 21.98 11.55 6.61
C LEU A 174 22.16 13.07 6.76
N LYS A 175 22.51 13.55 7.94
CA LYS A 175 22.83 14.98 8.18
C LYS A 175 24.08 15.44 7.47
N THR A 176 25.03 14.55 7.15
CA THR A 176 26.25 14.88 6.40
C THR A 176 26.07 14.90 4.87
N TYR A 177 24.89 14.51 4.36
CA TYR A 177 24.63 14.50 2.92
C TYR A 177 24.85 15.86 2.30
N THR A 178 25.64 15.89 1.24
CA THR A 178 25.95 17.09 0.45
C THR A 178 25.83 16.81 -1.05
N ASN A 179 25.85 17.85 -1.85
CA ASN A 179 25.87 17.69 -3.31
C ASN A 179 27.25 17.16 -3.74
N LEU A 180 27.29 15.95 -4.25
CA LEU A 180 28.50 15.32 -4.78
C LEU A 180 28.83 15.82 -6.18
N GLY A 181 27.80 16.03 -7.02
CA GLY A 181 27.98 16.48 -8.39
C GLY A 181 26.66 16.76 -9.08
N SER A 182 26.72 17.58 -10.10
CA SER A 182 25.60 17.92 -10.98
C SER A 182 26.00 17.64 -12.42
N GLN A 183 25.15 16.91 -13.14
CA GLN A 183 25.37 16.54 -14.53
C GLN A 183 24.20 17.00 -15.41
N VAL A 184 24.51 17.55 -16.58
CA VAL A 184 23.49 17.85 -17.59
C VAL A 184 22.99 16.54 -18.17
N GLY A 185 21.73 16.21 -17.91
CA GLY A 185 21.15 14.96 -18.36
C GLY A 185 20.64 15.04 -19.80
N ASP A 186 20.00 16.14 -20.19
CA ASP A 186 19.44 16.30 -21.53
C ASP A 186 19.23 17.76 -21.90
N GLU A 187 18.71 18.03 -23.13
CA GLU A 187 18.36 19.36 -23.63
C GLU A 187 17.07 19.93 -23.05
N ARG A 188 16.19 19.08 -22.51
CA ARG A 188 14.92 19.44 -21.88
C ARG A 188 14.87 18.95 -20.41
N PRO A 189 13.89 19.40 -19.61
CA PRO A 189 13.75 18.98 -18.21
C PRO A 189 13.78 17.47 -18.03
N ILE A 190 14.40 17.02 -16.94
CA ILE A 190 14.40 15.62 -16.51
C ILE A 190 13.14 15.39 -15.71
N SER A 191 12.27 14.49 -16.20
CA SER A 191 11.03 14.12 -15.54
C SER A 191 11.22 13.12 -14.42
N MET A 192 12.14 12.16 -14.62
CA MET A 192 12.32 11.05 -13.70
C MET A 192 13.76 10.57 -13.65
N VAL A 193 14.21 10.19 -12.46
CA VAL A 193 15.48 9.50 -12.23
C VAL A 193 15.23 8.27 -11.37
N ARG A 194 15.90 7.14 -11.70
CA ARG A 194 15.78 5.88 -10.93
C ARG A 194 17.13 5.14 -10.92
N PHE A 195 17.54 4.67 -9.74
CA PHE A 195 18.68 3.81 -9.58
C PHE A 195 18.36 2.37 -10.01
N SER A 196 19.36 1.72 -10.58
CA SER A 196 19.30 0.28 -10.81
C SER A 196 19.33 -0.50 -9.48
N PRO A 197 18.85 -1.75 -9.46
CA PRO A 197 18.82 -2.55 -8.24
C PRO A 197 20.18 -2.78 -7.58
N ASN A 198 21.30 -2.77 -8.36
CA ASN A 198 22.66 -2.88 -7.84
C ASN A 198 23.28 -1.54 -7.42
N SER A 199 22.55 -0.42 -7.54
CA SER A 199 23.02 0.94 -7.21
C SER A 199 24.19 1.46 -8.07
N GLN A 200 24.59 0.75 -9.13
CA GLN A 200 25.73 1.14 -9.98
C GLN A 200 25.34 1.98 -11.19
N LEU A 201 24.05 1.90 -11.59
CA LEU A 201 23.52 2.64 -12.72
C LEU A 201 22.39 3.57 -12.28
N LEU A 202 22.26 4.68 -12.97
CA LEU A 202 21.15 5.63 -12.84
C LEU A 202 20.50 5.81 -14.21
N ALA A 203 19.19 5.62 -14.30
CA ALA A 203 18.43 5.96 -15.50
C ALA A 203 17.75 7.31 -15.34
N SER A 204 17.80 8.14 -16.36
CA SER A 204 17.12 9.43 -16.44
C SER A 204 16.17 9.47 -17.64
N GLY A 205 14.92 9.88 -17.40
CA GLY A 205 13.92 10.14 -18.44
C GLY A 205 13.76 11.64 -18.67
N SER A 206 13.66 12.07 -19.92
CA SER A 206 13.58 13.48 -20.29
C SER A 206 12.32 13.80 -21.07
N TRP A 207 12.00 15.10 -21.10
CA TRP A 207 10.94 15.64 -21.95
C TRP A 207 11.28 15.73 -23.44
N THR A 208 12.49 15.28 -23.82
CA THR A 208 12.87 15.07 -25.22
C THR A 208 12.29 13.76 -25.79
N GLY A 209 11.73 12.87 -24.95
CA GLY A 209 11.33 11.52 -25.34
C GLY A 209 12.48 10.52 -25.31
N THR A 210 13.62 10.90 -24.73
CA THR A 210 14.79 10.03 -24.61
C THR A 210 15.02 9.61 -23.17
N ALA A 211 15.44 8.38 -22.95
CA ALA A 211 15.98 7.93 -21.68
C ALA A 211 17.48 7.68 -21.81
N LYS A 212 18.24 7.98 -20.76
CA LYS A 212 19.70 7.79 -20.73
C LYS A 212 20.11 7.05 -19.46
N VAL A 213 21.18 6.28 -19.56
CA VAL A 213 21.75 5.54 -18.43
C VAL A 213 23.16 6.04 -18.13
N TRP A 214 23.45 6.17 -16.85
CA TRP A 214 24.66 6.76 -16.30
C TRP A 214 25.30 5.83 -15.28
N ASN A 215 26.63 5.80 -15.25
CA ASN A 215 27.38 5.10 -14.20
C ASN A 215 27.41 5.92 -12.91
N VAL A 216 27.25 5.26 -11.78
CA VAL A 216 27.33 5.87 -10.43
C VAL A 216 28.61 5.36 -9.76
N PRO A 217 29.41 6.20 -9.10
CA PRO A 217 29.20 7.63 -8.81
C PRO A 217 29.75 8.59 -9.86
N SER A 218 30.44 8.11 -10.90
CA SER A 218 31.18 8.95 -11.85
C SER A 218 30.32 9.87 -12.72
N CYS A 219 29.00 9.63 -12.78
CA CYS A 219 28.05 10.34 -13.67
C CYS A 219 28.47 10.29 -15.16
N THR A 220 29.29 9.32 -15.54
CA THR A 220 29.65 9.10 -16.94
C THR A 220 28.53 8.35 -17.65
N PRO A 221 28.31 8.61 -18.95
CA PRO A 221 27.36 7.83 -19.71
C PRO A 221 27.72 6.34 -19.68
N TYR A 222 26.71 5.48 -19.50
CA TYR A 222 26.92 4.03 -19.58
C TYR A 222 27.25 3.67 -21.02
N ALA A 223 28.43 3.06 -21.25
CA ALA A 223 28.87 2.57 -22.54
C ALA A 223 29.21 1.08 -22.40
N ASP A 224 28.54 0.23 -23.14
CA ASP A 224 28.92 -1.17 -23.24
C ASP A 224 30.13 -1.27 -24.24
N GLU A 225 31.07 -2.18 -23.99
CA GLU A 225 32.35 -2.26 -24.74
C GLU A 225 32.20 -2.45 -26.27
N LYS A 226 31.00 -2.84 -26.73
CA LYS A 226 30.77 -3.17 -28.16
C LYS A 226 29.92 -2.18 -28.95
N ASP A 227 28.98 -1.46 -28.31
CA ASP A 227 28.11 -0.47 -28.98
C ASP A 227 27.70 0.62 -28.00
N SER A 228 28.46 1.71 -28.02
CA SER A 228 28.30 2.84 -27.10
C SER A 228 27.00 3.64 -27.33
N LYS A 229 25.85 3.07 -26.98
CA LYS A 229 24.59 3.80 -27.06
C LYS A 229 23.84 3.77 -25.71
N ASN A 230 24.17 4.75 -24.90
CA ASN A 230 23.51 5.03 -23.61
C ASN A 230 22.18 5.80 -23.73
N VAL A 231 21.67 5.97 -24.96
CA VAL A 231 20.50 6.79 -25.26
C VAL A 231 19.41 5.93 -25.90
N PHE A 232 18.31 5.73 -25.19
CA PHE A 232 17.15 5.01 -25.65
C PHE A 232 16.18 5.96 -26.36
N LYS A 233 15.96 5.73 -27.65
CA LYS A 233 15.12 6.56 -28.52
C LYS A 233 13.95 5.74 -29.07
N GLY A 234 12.73 6.14 -28.72
CA GLY A 234 11.53 5.45 -29.19
C GLY A 234 10.27 6.25 -28.98
N HIS A 235 10.20 7.00 -27.88
CA HIS A 235 9.07 7.89 -27.64
C HIS A 235 9.12 9.13 -28.53
N THR A 236 7.96 9.53 -29.03
CA THR A 236 7.78 10.73 -29.87
C THR A 236 7.49 11.98 -29.05
N ASP A 237 7.15 11.81 -27.77
CA ASP A 237 6.86 12.90 -26.83
C ASP A 237 7.51 12.60 -25.48
N ARG A 238 7.27 13.44 -24.49
CA ARG A 238 7.88 13.43 -23.15
C ARG A 238 7.76 12.07 -22.46
N ILE A 239 8.83 11.63 -21.80
CA ILE A 239 8.79 10.52 -20.87
C ILE A 239 8.21 11.01 -19.56
N GLY A 240 7.12 10.37 -19.10
CA GLY A 240 6.48 10.63 -17.81
C GLY A 240 6.96 9.69 -16.72
N GLY A 241 7.05 8.40 -17.01
CA GLY A 241 7.43 7.33 -16.09
C GLY A 241 8.63 6.54 -16.53
N LEU A 242 9.42 6.04 -15.58
CA LEU A 242 10.58 5.19 -15.81
C LEU A 242 10.75 4.24 -14.62
N ALA A 243 10.96 2.94 -14.88
CA ALA A 243 11.23 1.96 -13.83
C ALA A 243 12.20 0.88 -14.30
N TRP A 244 13.05 0.42 -13.38
CA TRP A 244 13.94 -0.70 -13.59
C TRP A 244 13.24 -2.02 -13.29
N HIS A 245 13.60 -3.07 -14.03
CA HIS A 245 13.22 -4.43 -13.67
C HIS A 245 13.83 -4.80 -12.31
N PRO A 246 13.11 -5.49 -11.40
CA PRO A 246 13.60 -5.80 -10.06
C PRO A 246 14.94 -6.54 -10.01
N ASP A 247 15.20 -7.42 -10.98
CA ASP A 247 16.42 -8.21 -11.10
C ASP A 247 17.41 -7.64 -12.12
N ALA A 248 17.13 -6.48 -12.72
CA ALA A 248 18.06 -5.82 -13.63
C ALA A 248 19.40 -5.62 -12.93
N THR A 249 20.49 -5.90 -13.63
CA THR A 249 21.86 -5.78 -13.11
C THR A 249 22.24 -6.68 -11.93
N LEU A 250 21.33 -7.50 -11.42
CA LEU A 250 21.61 -8.49 -10.35
C LEU A 250 21.81 -9.91 -10.92
N GLY A 251 20.85 -10.40 -11.67
CA GLY A 251 20.89 -11.74 -12.25
C GLY A 251 20.36 -11.81 -13.68
N GLN A 252 19.73 -10.75 -14.14
CA GLN A 252 19.15 -10.69 -15.48
C GLN A 252 20.18 -10.31 -16.52
N SER A 253 20.06 -10.89 -17.72
CA SER A 253 20.97 -10.56 -18.83
C SER A 253 20.72 -9.13 -19.34
N THR A 254 21.78 -8.48 -19.83
CA THR A 254 21.66 -7.11 -20.38
C THR A 254 20.82 -7.06 -21.66
N SER A 255 20.63 -8.20 -22.35
CA SER A 255 19.81 -8.32 -23.56
C SER A 255 18.31 -8.51 -23.30
N SER A 256 17.91 -8.86 -22.08
CA SER A 256 16.50 -9.00 -21.68
C SER A 256 15.88 -7.65 -21.32
N VAL A 257 14.60 -7.65 -20.90
CA VAL A 257 13.92 -6.44 -20.48
C VAL A 257 14.50 -5.95 -19.16
N ASN A 258 15.24 -4.85 -19.17
CA ASN A 258 15.88 -4.25 -18.00
C ASN A 258 15.20 -2.96 -17.54
N LEU A 259 14.56 -2.23 -18.44
CA LEU A 259 13.96 -0.93 -18.18
C LEU A 259 12.61 -0.81 -18.87
N VAL A 260 11.68 -0.09 -18.25
CA VAL A 260 10.40 0.32 -18.84
C VAL A 260 10.25 1.82 -18.78
N THR A 261 9.69 2.40 -19.84
CA THR A 261 9.36 3.83 -19.91
C THR A 261 7.93 4.01 -20.36
N GLY A 262 7.26 5.03 -19.81
CA GLY A 262 5.94 5.48 -20.21
C GLY A 262 6.01 6.89 -20.77
N GLY A 263 5.42 7.11 -21.93
CA GLY A 263 5.49 8.37 -22.65
C GLY A 263 4.15 9.11 -22.75
N ALA A 264 4.26 10.39 -23.06
CA ALA A 264 3.10 11.22 -23.36
C ALA A 264 2.47 10.90 -24.73
N ASP A 265 3.14 10.04 -25.53
CA ASP A 265 2.64 9.43 -26.75
C ASP A 265 1.69 8.23 -26.52
N SER A 266 1.19 8.08 -25.26
CA SER A 266 0.31 7.00 -24.81
C SER A 266 0.89 5.58 -24.88
N LYS A 267 2.20 5.45 -25.11
CA LYS A 267 2.89 4.17 -25.25
C LYS A 267 3.71 3.85 -24.02
N VAL A 268 3.83 2.55 -23.74
CA VAL A 268 4.79 2.01 -22.78
C VAL A 268 5.83 1.20 -23.57
N GLN A 269 7.11 1.46 -23.34
CA GLN A 269 8.20 0.82 -24.08
C GLN A 269 9.13 0.05 -23.15
N LEU A 270 9.51 -1.15 -23.60
CA LEU A 270 10.41 -2.05 -22.89
C LEU A 270 11.79 -2.02 -23.55
N TRP A 271 12.84 -1.94 -22.72
CA TRP A 271 14.21 -1.74 -23.18
C TRP A 271 15.16 -2.79 -22.62
N SER A 272 16.15 -3.14 -23.45
CA SER A 272 17.37 -3.82 -23.02
C SER A 272 18.52 -2.83 -22.87
N LEU A 273 19.54 -3.18 -22.11
CA LEU A 273 20.75 -2.34 -21.99
C LEU A 273 21.67 -2.43 -23.21
N THR A 274 21.44 -3.38 -24.11
CA THR A 274 22.25 -3.61 -25.30
C THR A 274 21.75 -2.93 -26.57
N SER A 275 20.48 -2.46 -26.57
CA SER A 275 19.84 -1.90 -27.78
C SER A 275 19.34 -0.48 -27.52
N ASP A 276 19.51 0.40 -28.50
CA ASP A 276 18.94 1.76 -28.51
C ASP A 276 17.46 1.82 -28.94
N LYS A 277 16.94 0.68 -29.45
CA LYS A 277 15.56 0.54 -29.86
C LYS A 277 14.74 -0.24 -28.83
N PRO A 278 13.46 0.07 -28.66
CA PRO A 278 12.61 -0.69 -27.74
C PRO A 278 12.51 -2.15 -28.20
N LEU A 279 12.58 -3.06 -27.22
CA LEU A 279 12.31 -4.48 -27.45
C LEU A 279 10.83 -4.70 -27.81
N ARG A 280 9.97 -4.00 -27.12
CA ARG A 280 8.52 -4.03 -27.34
C ARG A 280 7.90 -2.66 -27.04
N THR A 281 6.81 -2.40 -27.74
CA THR A 281 5.92 -1.25 -27.48
C THR A 281 4.54 -1.78 -27.10
N LEU A 282 4.06 -1.39 -25.93
CA LEU A 282 2.73 -1.75 -25.41
C LEU A 282 1.79 -0.60 -25.77
N GLU A 283 0.79 -0.90 -26.57
CA GLU A 283 -0.21 0.06 -27.04
C GLU A 283 -1.58 -0.30 -26.46
N GLY A 284 -2.37 0.70 -26.05
CA GLY A 284 -3.70 0.51 -25.50
C GLY A 284 -4.23 1.75 -24.81
N HIS A 285 -3.37 2.49 -24.09
CA HIS A 285 -3.80 3.74 -23.45
C HIS A 285 -4.29 4.77 -24.45
N GLY A 286 -5.40 5.45 -24.09
CA GLY A 286 -5.99 6.52 -24.89
C GLY A 286 -5.34 7.89 -24.69
N ALA A 287 -4.54 8.06 -23.64
CA ALA A 287 -3.89 9.32 -23.27
C ALA A 287 -2.48 9.07 -22.73
N ARG A 288 -1.78 10.15 -22.38
CA ARG A 288 -0.39 10.09 -21.92
C ARG A 288 -0.22 9.20 -20.69
N VAL A 289 0.87 8.43 -20.70
CA VAL A 289 1.30 7.62 -19.56
C VAL A 289 2.20 8.46 -18.65
N CYS A 290 1.81 8.58 -17.36
CA CYS A 290 2.51 9.42 -16.39
C CYS A 290 3.48 8.64 -15.51
N LYS A 291 3.11 7.43 -15.12
CA LYS A 291 3.94 6.59 -14.26
C LYS A 291 3.90 5.15 -14.75
N VAL A 292 5.00 4.45 -14.57
CA VAL A 292 5.10 3.01 -14.80
C VAL A 292 5.85 2.39 -13.64
N ALA A 293 5.50 1.16 -13.29
CA ALA A 293 6.20 0.39 -12.27
C ALA A 293 6.24 -1.09 -12.65
N PHE A 294 7.32 -1.78 -12.27
CA PHE A 294 7.39 -3.22 -12.32
C PHE A 294 6.81 -3.85 -11.08
N HIS A 295 6.06 -4.91 -11.26
CA HIS A 295 5.71 -5.80 -10.16
C HIS A 295 7.00 -6.43 -9.57
N PRO A 296 7.10 -6.63 -8.24
CA PRO A 296 8.30 -7.18 -7.61
C PRO A 296 8.77 -8.55 -8.14
N ALA A 297 7.87 -9.34 -8.75
CA ALA A 297 8.22 -10.60 -9.44
C ALA A 297 8.89 -10.37 -10.80
N GLY A 298 8.88 -9.15 -11.35
CA GLY A 298 9.48 -8.82 -12.64
C GLY A 298 8.63 -9.13 -13.88
N ARG A 299 7.65 -10.03 -13.80
CA ARG A 299 6.83 -10.46 -14.95
C ARG A 299 5.78 -9.43 -15.38
N HIS A 300 5.23 -8.68 -14.45
CA HIS A 300 4.11 -7.76 -14.74
C HIS A 300 4.52 -6.30 -14.61
N ILE A 301 3.89 -5.44 -15.39
CA ILE A 301 4.11 -4.00 -15.40
C ILE A 301 2.75 -3.32 -15.21
N ALA A 302 2.71 -2.28 -14.38
CA ALA A 302 1.56 -1.40 -14.29
C ALA A 302 1.89 -0.02 -14.87
N SER A 303 0.90 0.59 -15.53
CA SER A 303 1.00 1.93 -16.09
C SER A 303 -0.19 2.78 -15.68
N ALA A 304 0.04 4.02 -15.25
CA ALA A 304 -0.98 5.02 -14.94
C ALA A 304 -1.09 6.03 -16.07
N SER A 305 -2.32 6.35 -16.47
CA SER A 305 -2.55 7.23 -17.60
C SER A 305 -3.59 8.31 -17.31
N PHE A 306 -3.55 9.33 -18.15
CA PHE A 306 -4.52 10.41 -18.18
C PHE A 306 -5.87 10.01 -18.79
N ASP A 307 -6.00 8.76 -19.26
CA ASP A 307 -7.30 8.18 -19.67
C ASP A 307 -8.17 7.74 -18.49
N THR A 308 -7.83 8.16 -17.25
CA THR A 308 -8.50 7.83 -15.99
C THR A 308 -8.32 6.39 -15.52
N THR A 309 -7.56 5.57 -16.25
CA THR A 309 -7.32 4.16 -15.96
C THR A 309 -5.87 3.89 -15.59
N TRP A 310 -5.65 2.78 -14.92
CA TRP A 310 -4.35 2.13 -14.89
C TRP A 310 -4.48 0.74 -15.49
N ARG A 311 -3.41 0.26 -16.13
CA ARG A 311 -3.39 -1.02 -16.83
C ARG A 311 -2.29 -1.91 -16.32
N LEU A 312 -2.55 -3.22 -16.35
CA LEU A 312 -1.59 -4.27 -16.04
C LEU A 312 -1.20 -5.00 -17.34
N TRP A 313 0.11 -5.16 -17.52
CA TRP A 313 0.69 -5.76 -18.71
C TRP A 313 1.58 -6.95 -18.33
N ASP A 314 1.66 -7.94 -19.19
CA ASP A 314 2.70 -8.96 -19.12
C ASP A 314 3.94 -8.47 -19.87
N ALA A 315 5.11 -8.47 -19.21
CA ALA A 315 6.37 -8.03 -19.78
C ALA A 315 6.90 -9.00 -20.86
N GLU A 316 6.58 -10.30 -20.75
CA GLU A 316 7.05 -11.33 -21.67
C GLU A 316 6.23 -11.37 -22.95
N THR A 317 4.91 -11.40 -22.85
CA THR A 317 4.02 -11.45 -24.01
C THR A 317 3.73 -10.07 -24.59
N GLY A 318 3.77 -9.02 -23.76
CA GLY A 318 3.39 -7.66 -24.13
C GLY A 318 1.87 -7.47 -24.24
N THR A 319 1.08 -8.42 -23.76
CA THR A 319 -0.38 -8.35 -23.75
C THR A 319 -0.89 -7.52 -22.59
N GLU A 320 -2.01 -6.85 -22.81
CA GLU A 320 -2.77 -6.20 -21.75
C GLU A 320 -3.56 -7.27 -20.98
N LEU A 321 -3.37 -7.35 -19.67
CA LEU A 321 -4.05 -8.29 -18.80
C LEU A 321 -5.29 -7.70 -18.15
N LEU A 322 -5.21 -6.42 -17.75
CA LEU A 322 -6.27 -5.75 -17.01
C LEU A 322 -6.28 -4.26 -17.31
N THR A 323 -7.44 -3.71 -17.65
CA THR A 323 -7.73 -2.27 -17.57
C THR A 323 -8.57 -2.05 -16.32
N GLN A 324 -8.06 -1.25 -15.41
CA GLN A 324 -8.77 -0.95 -14.17
C GLN A 324 -9.27 0.49 -14.19
N GLU A 325 -10.56 0.60 -14.08
CA GLU A 325 -11.30 1.86 -13.91
C GLU A 325 -11.57 2.12 -12.42
N GLY A 326 -11.96 3.35 -12.07
CA GLY A 326 -12.37 3.69 -10.72
C GLY A 326 -11.99 5.10 -10.24
N HIS A 327 -10.99 5.74 -10.86
CA HIS A 327 -10.73 7.16 -10.65
C HIS A 327 -11.69 8.04 -11.46
N SER A 328 -12.15 9.13 -10.85
CA SER A 328 -13.03 10.09 -11.53
C SER A 328 -12.28 11.08 -12.43
N ARG A 329 -10.96 11.18 -12.25
CA ARG A 329 -10.05 11.99 -13.04
C ARG A 329 -8.79 11.19 -13.37
N GLU A 330 -7.86 11.86 -14.03
CA GLU A 330 -6.63 11.28 -14.53
C GLU A 330 -5.80 10.62 -13.43
N VAL A 331 -5.26 9.43 -13.69
CA VAL A 331 -4.35 8.72 -12.79
C VAL A 331 -2.93 9.20 -13.06
N TYR A 332 -2.28 9.77 -12.05
CA TYR A 332 -0.96 10.36 -12.19
C TYR A 332 0.16 9.47 -11.62
N SER A 333 -0.07 8.81 -10.50
CA SER A 333 0.93 8.04 -9.78
C SER A 333 0.45 6.64 -9.48
N LEU A 334 1.39 5.70 -9.50
CA LEU A 334 1.15 4.33 -9.05
C LEU A 334 2.43 3.70 -8.50
N GLU A 335 2.28 2.76 -7.56
CA GLU A 335 3.39 1.98 -7.04
C GLU A 335 2.88 0.62 -6.52
N PHE A 336 3.73 -0.41 -6.61
CA PHE A 336 3.46 -1.73 -6.05
C PHE A 336 3.95 -1.85 -4.61
N GLN A 337 3.23 -2.63 -3.82
CA GLN A 337 3.72 -3.09 -2.53
C GLN A 337 4.92 -4.04 -2.71
N SER A 338 5.87 -4.03 -1.77
CA SER A 338 7.06 -4.90 -1.81
C SER A 338 6.74 -6.40 -1.85
N ASP A 339 5.61 -6.82 -1.27
CA ASP A 339 5.17 -8.22 -1.33
C ASP A 339 4.55 -8.59 -2.68
N GLY A 340 4.08 -7.61 -3.47
CA GLY A 340 3.45 -7.79 -4.76
C GLY A 340 1.93 -8.02 -4.71
N ALA A 341 1.29 -8.08 -3.53
CA ALA A 341 -0.15 -8.30 -3.43
C ALA A 341 -0.99 -7.08 -3.82
N LEU A 342 -0.50 -5.89 -3.45
CA LEU A 342 -1.24 -4.64 -3.55
C LEU A 342 -0.57 -3.67 -4.52
N LEU A 343 -1.41 -2.88 -5.16
CA LEU A 343 -1.03 -1.71 -5.94
C LEU A 343 -1.75 -0.49 -5.38
N CYS A 344 -1.07 0.64 -5.30
CA CYS A 344 -1.70 1.91 -4.96
C CYS A 344 -1.65 2.84 -6.17
N SER A 345 -2.77 3.46 -6.49
CA SER A 345 -2.89 4.48 -7.53
C SER A 345 -3.35 5.80 -6.93
N GLY A 346 -2.89 6.91 -7.49
CA GLY A 346 -3.28 8.26 -7.09
C GLY A 346 -3.62 9.11 -8.30
N GLY A 347 -4.75 9.79 -8.20
CA GLY A 347 -5.32 10.58 -9.28
C GLY A 347 -5.29 12.09 -9.02
N LEU A 348 -5.62 12.82 -10.07
CA LEU A 348 -5.90 14.26 -10.00
C LEU A 348 -7.29 14.54 -9.40
N ASP A 349 -8.01 13.50 -8.97
CA ASP A 349 -9.24 13.56 -8.17
C ASP A 349 -8.98 13.75 -6.66
N ALA A 350 -7.72 13.93 -6.26
CA ALA A 350 -7.24 14.01 -4.87
C ALA A 350 -7.48 12.71 -4.05
N ILE A 351 -7.85 11.63 -4.69
CA ILE A 351 -8.13 10.34 -4.08
C ILE A 351 -7.02 9.34 -4.46
N GLY A 352 -6.53 8.61 -3.46
CA GLY A 352 -5.72 7.42 -3.68
C GLY A 352 -6.56 6.16 -3.53
N ARG A 353 -6.23 5.10 -4.26
CA ARG A 353 -6.89 3.80 -4.14
C ARG A 353 -5.87 2.69 -4.01
N VAL A 354 -6.13 1.79 -3.08
CA VAL A 354 -5.33 0.57 -2.90
C VAL A 354 -6.10 -0.61 -3.47
N TRP A 355 -5.48 -1.32 -4.40
CA TRP A 355 -6.08 -2.42 -5.14
C TRP A 355 -5.41 -3.74 -4.75
N ASP A 356 -6.19 -4.78 -4.54
CA ASP A 356 -5.67 -6.15 -4.41
C ASP A 356 -5.63 -6.79 -5.81
N LEU A 357 -4.44 -7.05 -6.29
CA LEU A 357 -4.21 -7.61 -7.63
C LEU A 357 -4.75 -9.04 -7.77
N ARG A 358 -4.87 -9.76 -6.66
CA ARG A 358 -5.36 -11.15 -6.65
C ARG A 358 -6.87 -11.23 -6.84
N SER A 359 -7.60 -10.31 -6.20
CA SER A 359 -9.07 -10.25 -6.28
C SER A 359 -9.57 -9.21 -7.29
N GLY A 360 -8.73 -8.23 -7.68
CA GLY A 360 -9.13 -7.10 -8.51
C GLY A 360 -10.01 -6.06 -7.80
N LYS A 361 -10.18 -6.17 -6.49
CA LYS A 361 -11.04 -5.26 -5.70
C LYS A 361 -10.23 -4.14 -5.04
N THR A 362 -10.88 -3.00 -4.85
CA THR A 362 -10.33 -1.91 -4.02
C THR A 362 -10.38 -2.33 -2.55
N VAL A 363 -9.23 -2.31 -1.88
CA VAL A 363 -9.10 -2.64 -0.45
C VAL A 363 -9.32 -1.41 0.41
N MET A 364 -8.77 -0.26 -0.02
CA MET A 364 -8.80 0.98 0.76
C MET A 364 -8.87 2.18 -0.18
N VAL A 365 -9.63 3.19 0.23
CA VAL A 365 -9.66 4.50 -0.42
C VAL A 365 -8.92 5.50 0.49
N LEU A 366 -7.94 6.20 -0.09
CA LEU A 366 -7.11 7.19 0.60
C LEU A 366 -7.73 8.57 0.35
N ASP A 367 -8.73 8.91 1.15
CA ASP A 367 -9.42 10.19 1.06
C ASP A 367 -8.93 11.14 2.16
N GLY A 368 -8.59 12.37 1.76
CA GLY A 368 -8.14 13.39 2.72
C GLY A 368 -7.25 14.48 2.11
N HIS A 369 -6.57 14.25 0.99
CA HIS A 369 -5.86 15.30 0.28
C HIS A 369 -6.85 16.31 -0.31
N VAL A 370 -6.45 17.58 -0.35
CA VAL A 370 -7.30 18.67 -0.88
C VAL A 370 -7.08 18.85 -2.38
N LYS A 371 -5.90 18.45 -2.87
CA LYS A 371 -5.50 18.58 -4.27
C LYS A 371 -4.91 17.27 -4.79
N ASP A 372 -4.55 17.31 -6.05
CA ASP A 372 -4.01 16.19 -6.85
C ASP A 372 -2.92 15.41 -6.12
N ILE A 373 -2.95 14.07 -6.20
CA ILE A 373 -1.89 13.19 -5.70
C ILE A 373 -0.88 12.96 -6.82
N LEU A 374 0.36 13.44 -6.61
CA LEU A 374 1.42 13.36 -7.62
C LEU A 374 2.43 12.24 -7.36
N ALA A 375 2.57 11.81 -6.11
CA ALA A 375 3.54 10.81 -5.72
C ALA A 375 2.95 9.80 -4.75
N ILE A 376 3.36 8.54 -4.91
CA ILE A 376 2.99 7.44 -4.03
C ILE A 376 4.20 6.54 -3.85
N ASP A 377 4.43 6.08 -2.63
CA ASP A 377 5.35 4.99 -2.36
C ASP A 377 4.89 4.14 -1.18
N PHE A 378 5.14 2.84 -1.26
CA PHE A 378 4.92 1.90 -0.16
C PHE A 378 6.16 1.81 0.72
N SER A 379 5.94 1.85 2.02
CA SER A 379 7.00 1.52 2.97
C SER A 379 7.39 0.03 2.85
N PRO A 380 8.68 -0.30 2.98
CA PRO A 380 9.15 -1.69 3.00
C PRO A 380 8.55 -2.54 4.13
N ASN A 381 7.97 -1.90 5.15
CA ASN A 381 7.23 -2.60 6.21
C ASN A 381 5.92 -3.25 5.70
N GLY A 382 5.46 -2.90 4.49
CA GLY A 382 4.33 -3.50 3.79
C GLY A 382 2.95 -3.06 4.25
N HIS A 383 2.84 -2.16 5.23
CA HIS A 383 1.55 -1.69 5.74
C HIS A 383 1.38 -0.17 5.74
N GLN A 384 2.43 0.59 5.50
CA GLN A 384 2.34 2.05 5.39
C GLN A 384 2.49 2.50 3.93
N ILE A 385 1.78 3.56 3.59
CA ILE A 385 1.83 4.23 2.29
C ILE A 385 2.11 5.71 2.55
N ALA A 386 3.01 6.30 1.78
CA ALA A 386 3.20 7.73 1.72
C ALA A 386 2.60 8.27 0.42
N THR A 387 1.80 9.33 0.51
CA THR A 387 1.25 10.04 -0.64
C THR A 387 1.69 11.50 -0.60
N GLY A 388 2.26 11.98 -1.69
CA GLY A 388 2.64 13.39 -1.88
C GLY A 388 1.65 14.08 -2.80
N SER A 389 1.21 15.27 -2.42
CA SER A 389 0.16 15.99 -3.12
C SER A 389 0.58 17.40 -3.53
N ASN A 390 -0.20 17.96 -4.42
CA ASN A 390 -0.16 19.35 -4.84
C ASN A 390 -0.69 20.30 -3.73
N ASP A 391 -1.14 19.77 -2.58
CA ASP A 391 -1.49 20.53 -1.36
C ASP A 391 -0.30 20.78 -0.43
N ASP A 392 0.94 20.56 -0.92
CA ASP A 392 2.23 20.78 -0.26
C ASP A 392 2.52 19.82 0.90
N ASN A 393 1.61 18.87 1.17
CA ASN A 393 1.71 17.91 2.26
C ASN A 393 2.05 16.50 1.76
N ILE A 394 2.66 15.75 2.66
CA ILE A 394 2.77 14.29 2.55
C ILE A 394 1.86 13.69 3.60
N ARG A 395 1.03 12.73 3.23
CA ARG A 395 0.23 11.95 4.16
C ARG A 395 0.75 10.53 4.26
N ILE A 396 0.76 10.04 5.48
CA ILE A 396 1.14 8.67 5.80
C ILE A 396 -0.11 7.91 6.20
N TRP A 397 -0.35 6.79 5.52
CA TRP A 397 -1.51 5.95 5.71
C TRP A 397 -1.09 4.59 6.26
N ASP A 398 -1.89 3.98 7.10
CA ASP A 398 -1.70 2.59 7.53
C ASP A 398 -2.88 1.74 7.04
N ILE A 399 -2.56 0.73 6.21
CA ILE A 399 -3.54 -0.19 5.62
C ILE A 399 -4.26 -1.00 6.71
N ARG A 400 -3.60 -1.28 7.83
CA ARG A 400 -4.18 -2.08 8.93
C ARG A 400 -5.25 -1.32 9.69
N SER A 401 -5.05 -0.01 9.86
CA SER A 401 -6.00 0.87 10.53
C SER A 401 -7.02 1.52 9.60
N LEU A 402 -6.79 1.42 8.28
CA LEU A 402 -7.58 2.06 7.23
C LEU A 402 -7.71 3.58 7.39
N LYS A 403 -6.68 4.23 7.95
CA LYS A 403 -6.69 5.65 8.28
C LYS A 403 -5.37 6.33 7.93
N ALA A 404 -5.44 7.66 7.76
CA ALA A 404 -4.26 8.50 7.77
C ALA A 404 -3.69 8.54 9.19
N VAL A 405 -2.41 8.17 9.33
CA VAL A 405 -1.70 8.18 10.61
C VAL A 405 -1.10 9.55 10.87
N TYR A 406 -0.52 10.17 9.85
CA TYR A 406 0.19 11.43 10.01
C TYR A 406 0.12 12.28 8.74
N THR A 407 0.16 13.61 8.92
CA THR A 407 0.27 14.58 7.83
C THR A 407 1.51 15.43 8.05
N ILE A 408 2.44 15.40 7.11
CA ILE A 408 3.68 16.14 7.15
C ILE A 408 3.50 17.40 6.27
N PRO A 409 3.59 18.63 6.82
CA PRO A 409 3.70 19.83 6.00
C PRO A 409 5.10 19.87 5.38
N ALA A 410 5.25 19.21 4.23
CA ALA A 410 6.55 18.83 3.72
C ALA A 410 7.25 19.97 2.96
N HIS A 411 6.54 20.63 2.07
CA HIS A 411 7.10 21.60 1.15
C HIS A 411 6.29 22.91 1.15
N THR A 412 6.84 23.94 0.56
CA THR A 412 6.14 25.22 0.34
C THR A 412 5.49 25.29 -1.03
N SER A 413 5.62 24.24 -1.81
CA SER A 413 5.01 24.01 -3.11
C SER A 413 4.76 22.52 -3.31
N SER A 414 4.10 22.14 -4.41
CA SER A 414 3.70 20.78 -4.74
C SER A 414 4.80 19.75 -4.49
N VAL A 415 4.44 18.65 -3.82
CA VAL A 415 5.30 17.47 -3.64
C VAL A 415 5.28 16.67 -4.93
N SER A 416 6.41 16.57 -5.62
CA SER A 416 6.51 15.93 -6.95
C SER A 416 6.85 14.45 -6.90
N ASP A 417 7.69 14.01 -5.96
CA ASP A 417 8.03 12.61 -5.78
C ASP A 417 8.34 12.31 -4.30
N VAL A 418 8.07 11.06 -3.88
CA VAL A 418 8.26 10.57 -2.52
C VAL A 418 8.80 9.16 -2.60
N ARG A 419 9.87 8.84 -1.84
CA ARG A 419 10.51 7.52 -1.84
C ARG A 419 10.95 7.09 -0.46
N PHE A 420 10.56 5.88 -0.05
CA PHE A 420 11.13 5.21 1.12
C PHE A 420 12.48 4.59 0.78
N PHE A 421 13.37 4.62 1.73
CA PHE A 421 14.62 3.88 1.62
C PHE A 421 14.35 2.38 1.64
N ARG A 422 14.93 1.66 0.66
CA ARG A 422 14.82 0.19 0.51
C ARG A 422 16.21 -0.41 0.40
N THR A 423 16.57 -1.30 1.30
CA THR A 423 17.83 -2.06 1.21
C THR A 423 17.73 -3.18 0.20
N PRO A 424 18.83 -3.62 -0.43
CA PRO A 424 18.83 -4.80 -1.29
C PRO A 424 18.46 -6.04 -0.47
N VAL A 425 17.68 -6.93 -1.06
CA VAL A 425 17.21 -8.17 -0.42
C VAL A 425 18.36 -9.14 -0.14
N SER A 426 19.47 -9.02 -0.86
CA SER A 426 20.64 -9.93 -0.80
C SER A 426 21.88 -9.37 -0.09
N GLY A 427 21.85 -8.14 0.39
CA GLY A 427 23.03 -7.49 1.02
C GLY A 427 22.91 -7.39 2.52
N SER A 428 23.72 -8.12 3.26
CA SER A 428 23.98 -8.11 4.72
C SER A 428 22.88 -8.54 5.68
N PHE A 429 21.70 -8.96 5.25
CA PHE A 429 20.89 -9.81 6.10
C PHE A 429 21.17 -11.27 5.74
N HIS A 430 22.33 -11.75 6.13
CA HIS A 430 22.50 -13.17 6.35
C HIS A 430 21.61 -13.49 7.57
N TYR A 431 20.28 -13.61 7.30
CA TYR A 431 19.50 -14.42 8.21
C TYR A 431 20.08 -15.82 8.07
N PRO A 432 20.46 -16.47 9.16
CA PRO A 432 20.73 -17.91 9.13
C PRO A 432 19.49 -18.73 8.74
N PHE A 433 18.48 -18.09 8.18
CA PHE A 433 17.24 -18.64 7.63
C PHE A 433 17.31 -18.93 6.12
N THR A 434 18.40 -19.41 5.61
CA THR A 434 18.36 -20.51 4.65
C THR A 434 18.09 -21.82 5.42
N LEU A 435 17.24 -21.78 6.41
CA LEU A 435 16.55 -22.96 6.85
C LEU A 435 15.68 -23.35 5.69
N ASP A 436 16.03 -24.48 5.07
CA ASP A 436 15.22 -25.26 4.17
C ASP A 436 13.74 -25.16 4.56
N LEU A 437 13.07 -24.10 4.11
CA LEU A 437 11.62 -23.94 4.24
C LEU A 437 10.93 -25.14 3.58
N ASP A 438 11.57 -25.71 2.54
CA ASP A 438 11.13 -26.92 1.88
C ASP A 438 11.27 -28.18 2.74
N SER A 439 12.19 -28.23 3.71
CA SER A 439 12.28 -29.34 4.66
C SER A 439 11.22 -29.20 5.75
N LYS A 440 11.02 -27.97 6.28
CA LYS A 440 9.98 -27.72 7.30
C LYS A 440 8.55 -27.76 6.76
N GLU A 441 8.33 -27.41 5.50
CA GLU A 441 7.05 -27.62 4.85
C GLU A 441 6.76 -29.10 4.62
N ARG A 442 7.77 -29.91 4.34
CA ARG A 442 7.67 -31.38 4.29
C ARG A 442 7.41 -31.97 5.66
N ASP A 443 8.05 -31.43 6.70
CA ASP A 443 7.85 -31.87 8.09
C ASP A 443 6.50 -31.40 8.66
N ALA A 444 6.04 -30.19 8.31
CA ALA A 444 4.69 -29.72 8.63
C ALA A 444 3.59 -30.51 7.93
N LYS A 445 3.82 -30.92 6.67
CA LYS A 445 2.90 -31.86 5.96
C LYS A 445 2.95 -33.27 6.55
N ARG A 446 4.10 -33.69 7.06
CA ARG A 446 4.24 -34.99 7.79
C ARG A 446 3.56 -34.92 9.16
N SER A 447 3.71 -33.83 9.92
CA SER A 447 3.03 -33.65 11.21
C SER A 447 1.52 -33.50 11.04
N ALA A 448 1.04 -32.76 10.02
CA ALA A 448 -0.39 -32.70 9.69
C ALA A 448 -0.98 -34.08 9.30
N ALA A 449 -0.19 -34.91 8.63
CA ALA A 449 -0.58 -36.29 8.32
C ALA A 449 -0.54 -37.19 9.58
N ALA A 450 0.36 -36.94 10.52
CA ALA A 450 0.43 -37.65 11.83
C ALA A 450 -0.71 -37.22 12.77
N TYR A 451 -1.21 -35.98 12.67
CA TYR A 451 -2.39 -35.50 13.42
C TYR A 451 -3.68 -36.25 13.04
N LEU A 452 -3.78 -36.66 11.79
CA LEU A 452 -4.91 -37.49 11.33
C LEU A 452 -4.82 -38.95 11.83
N THR A 453 -3.69 -39.34 12.47
CA THR A 453 -3.43 -40.71 12.94
C THR A 453 -3.20 -40.86 14.46
N GLY A 454 -3.51 -39.83 15.28
CA GLY A 454 -3.66 -40.00 16.74
C GLY A 454 -2.37 -40.04 17.56
N GLY A 455 -1.39 -39.17 17.27
CA GLY A 455 -0.14 -39.02 18.06
C GLY A 455 -0.30 -38.08 19.26
N THR A 456 0.34 -38.42 20.37
CA THR A 456 0.14 -37.90 21.73
C THR A 456 0.72 -36.50 22.00
N VAL A 457 0.04 -35.77 22.89
CA VAL A 457 0.28 -34.39 23.40
C VAL A 457 1.73 -34.09 23.88
N LYS A 458 2.55 -35.07 24.14
CA LYS A 458 3.94 -34.88 24.60
C LYS A 458 4.93 -34.41 23.52
N GLN A 459 4.62 -34.62 22.24
CA GLN A 459 5.48 -34.18 21.15
C GLN A 459 5.30 -32.68 20.84
N GLU A 460 4.13 -32.11 21.14
CA GLU A 460 3.88 -30.66 20.94
C GLU A 460 4.66 -29.79 21.94
N GLU A 461 4.76 -30.24 23.20
CA GLU A 461 5.51 -29.51 24.23
C GLU A 461 7.03 -29.53 23.95
N GLU A 462 7.58 -30.62 23.42
CA GLU A 462 8.98 -30.73 23.01
C GLU A 462 9.28 -29.92 21.75
N GLU A 463 8.35 -29.83 20.80
CA GLU A 463 8.49 -28.99 19.61
C GLU A 463 8.37 -27.50 19.92
N GLU A 464 7.47 -27.09 20.81
CA GLU A 464 7.37 -25.70 21.28
C GLU A 464 8.62 -25.29 22.09
N GLU A 465 9.18 -26.15 22.91
CA GLU A 465 10.39 -25.88 23.68
C GLU A 465 11.64 -25.84 22.78
N THR A 466 11.68 -26.68 21.73
CA THR A 466 12.76 -26.66 20.73
C THR A 466 12.67 -25.40 19.84
N GLN A 467 11.47 -24.99 19.47
CA GLN A 467 11.25 -23.72 18.76
C GLN A 467 11.58 -22.51 19.65
N ARG A 468 11.28 -22.56 20.94
CA ARG A 468 11.62 -21.52 21.90
C ARG A 468 13.13 -21.38 22.09
N ARG A 469 13.87 -22.49 22.21
CA ARG A 469 15.33 -22.51 22.31
C ARG A 469 16.01 -22.04 21.02
N ALA A 470 15.48 -22.39 19.84
CA ALA A 470 15.95 -21.88 18.57
C ALA A 470 15.74 -20.35 18.46
N LEU A 471 14.58 -19.86 18.88
CA LEU A 471 14.27 -18.42 18.93
C LEU A 471 15.12 -17.64 19.97
N GLU A 472 15.55 -18.30 21.05
CA GLU A 472 16.42 -17.70 22.08
C GLU A 472 17.89 -17.62 21.64
N GLY A 473 18.40 -18.63 20.92
CA GLY A 473 19.73 -18.61 20.34
C GLY A 473 19.90 -17.62 19.17
N GLU A 474 18.82 -17.31 18.48
CA GLU A 474 18.78 -16.35 17.35
C GLU A 474 18.70 -14.88 17.80
N LYS A 475 18.36 -14.60 19.06
CA LYS A 475 18.24 -13.23 19.58
C LYS A 475 19.54 -12.43 19.60
N GLU A 476 20.69 -13.09 19.63
CA GLU A 476 22.00 -12.43 19.71
C GLU A 476 22.51 -11.91 18.35
N GLY A 477 21.99 -12.40 17.23
CA GLY A 477 22.47 -12.07 15.88
C GLY A 477 21.54 -11.19 15.03
N VAL A 478 20.33 -10.85 15.51
CA VAL A 478 19.36 -10.07 14.70
C VAL A 478 19.79 -8.60 14.62
N GLU A 479 20.08 -8.14 13.41
CA GLU A 479 20.38 -6.73 13.15
C GLU A 479 19.10 -5.92 12.96
N VAL A 480 19.14 -4.63 13.28
CA VAL A 480 18.04 -3.70 13.07
C VAL A 480 17.88 -3.46 11.57
N PRO A 481 16.67 -3.62 10.97
CA PRO A 481 16.48 -3.38 9.55
C PRO A 481 16.67 -1.89 9.23
N LEU A 482 17.53 -1.61 8.27
CA LEU A 482 17.73 -0.24 7.75
C LEU A 482 16.64 0.16 6.76
N SER A 483 16.00 -0.83 6.13
CA SER A 483 14.95 -0.60 5.12
C SER A 483 13.73 0.07 5.76
N GLY A 484 13.30 1.19 5.17
CA GLY A 484 12.15 1.95 5.66
C GLY A 484 12.43 2.88 6.84
N MET A 485 13.69 3.11 7.23
CA MET A 485 14.03 4.02 8.32
C MET A 485 13.83 5.50 7.99
N TYR A 486 13.87 5.87 6.73
CA TYR A 486 13.69 7.25 6.31
C TYR A 486 12.98 7.34 4.95
N LEU A 487 12.44 8.51 4.70
CA LEU A 487 11.71 8.89 3.51
C LEU A 487 12.40 10.09 2.88
N ALA A 488 12.57 10.07 1.57
CA ALA A 488 12.96 11.24 0.79
C ALA A 488 11.76 11.82 0.07
N SER A 489 11.64 13.12 0.04
CA SER A 489 10.64 13.85 -0.74
C SER A 489 11.28 14.96 -1.52
N CYS A 490 10.72 15.29 -2.66
CA CYS A 490 11.10 16.46 -3.43
C CYS A 490 9.89 17.28 -3.84
N GLY A 491 10.11 18.56 -4.08
CA GLY A 491 9.04 19.48 -4.41
C GLY A 491 9.44 20.53 -5.43
N TYR A 492 8.42 21.24 -5.91
CA TYR A 492 8.62 22.37 -6.82
C TYR A 492 9.16 23.63 -6.13
N ASP A 493 9.41 23.55 -4.80
CA ASP A 493 10.12 24.56 -4.03
C ASP A 493 11.65 24.48 -4.17
N GLY A 494 12.16 23.52 -4.95
CA GLY A 494 13.59 23.34 -5.20
C GLY A 494 14.34 22.61 -4.07
N TYR A 495 13.64 21.97 -3.16
CA TYR A 495 14.25 21.21 -2.06
C TYR A 495 14.03 19.72 -2.23
N VAL A 496 15.03 18.96 -1.81
CA VAL A 496 14.92 17.56 -1.47
C VAL A 496 15.01 17.44 0.04
N LYS A 497 14.04 16.81 0.68
CA LYS A 497 13.95 16.70 2.14
C LYS A 497 13.98 15.25 2.56
N LEU A 498 14.73 14.99 3.64
CA LEU A 498 14.84 13.66 4.26
C LEU A 498 14.07 13.66 5.58
N TRP A 499 13.20 12.70 5.75
CA TRP A 499 12.32 12.55 6.90
C TRP A 499 12.60 11.25 7.62
N SER A 500 12.56 11.27 8.94
CA SER A 500 12.51 10.06 9.75
C SER A 500 11.20 9.31 9.48
N ALA A 501 11.23 7.99 9.40
CA ALA A 501 10.01 7.21 9.14
C ALA A 501 9.25 6.79 10.41
N ASP A 502 9.70 7.21 11.58
CA ASP A 502 9.06 6.90 12.87
C ASP A 502 8.25 8.05 13.42
N ASP A 503 8.93 9.19 13.61
CA ASP A 503 8.36 10.42 14.16
C ASP A 503 8.06 11.47 13.10
N TRP A 504 8.37 11.17 11.84
CA TRP A 504 8.12 12.01 10.66
C TRP A 504 8.75 13.41 10.77
N GLN A 505 9.86 13.51 11.52
CA GLN A 505 10.60 14.76 11.68
C GLN A 505 11.58 14.96 10.53
N LEU A 506 11.82 16.24 10.21
CA LEU A 506 12.79 16.62 9.21
C LEU A 506 14.21 16.34 9.71
N VAL A 507 14.93 15.45 9.00
CA VAL A 507 16.34 15.13 9.28
C VAL A 507 17.26 16.13 8.59
N LYS A 508 17.06 16.37 7.28
CA LYS A 508 17.83 17.30 6.47
C LYS A 508 17.02 17.85 5.29
N ALA A 509 17.25 19.10 4.95
CA ALA A 509 16.81 19.73 3.71
C ALA A 509 18.03 20.00 2.83
N LEU A 510 17.97 19.56 1.58
CA LEU A 510 18.99 19.74 0.56
C LEU A 510 18.45 20.70 -0.48
N SER A 511 19.15 21.82 -0.68
CA SER A 511 18.71 22.85 -1.63
C SER A 511 19.29 22.60 -3.01
N SER A 512 18.47 22.67 -4.03
CA SER A 512 18.96 22.83 -5.40
C SER A 512 19.49 24.24 -5.57
N GLU A 513 20.80 24.39 -5.78
CA GLU A 513 21.49 25.70 -5.88
C GLU A 513 20.94 26.59 -7.00
N ALA A 514 20.29 26.01 -8.00
CA ALA A 514 19.75 26.73 -9.15
C ALA A 514 18.32 27.27 -8.91
N GLY A 515 17.71 27.07 -7.73
CA GLY A 515 16.31 27.45 -7.46
C GLY A 515 15.30 26.78 -8.40
N GLY A 516 15.72 25.68 -9.05
CA GLY A 516 14.91 24.93 -10.01
C GLY A 516 13.97 23.96 -9.33
N LYS A 517 12.82 23.70 -9.96
CA LYS A 517 11.87 22.68 -9.48
C LYS A 517 12.52 21.30 -9.53
N VAL A 518 12.43 20.56 -8.45
CA VAL A 518 12.84 19.14 -8.43
C VAL A 518 11.64 18.29 -8.82
N MET A 519 11.81 17.47 -9.84
CA MET A 519 10.73 16.68 -10.44
C MET A 519 10.66 15.27 -9.87
N SER A 520 11.81 14.67 -9.54
CA SER A 520 11.89 13.30 -9.07
C SER A 520 13.07 13.12 -8.12
N VAL A 521 12.94 12.20 -7.20
CA VAL A 521 14.00 11.78 -6.27
C VAL A 521 14.05 10.26 -6.23
N ASP A 522 15.24 9.69 -6.09
CA ASP A 522 15.42 8.28 -5.81
C ASP A 522 16.60 8.05 -4.88
N ILE A 523 16.55 6.96 -4.13
CA ILE A 523 17.56 6.57 -3.15
C ILE A 523 18.18 5.25 -3.62
N ALA A 524 19.50 5.22 -3.70
CA ALA A 524 20.22 4.01 -4.01
C ALA A 524 20.00 2.95 -2.93
N ARG A 525 19.84 1.69 -3.31
CA ARG A 525 19.57 0.59 -2.37
C ARG A 525 20.69 0.36 -1.36
N ASP A 526 21.93 0.75 -1.69
CA ASP A 526 23.09 0.70 -0.79
C ASP A 526 23.07 1.83 0.26
N GLY A 527 22.17 2.80 0.14
CA GLY A 527 22.05 3.94 1.05
C GLY A 527 23.14 4.98 0.90
N LYS A 528 24.11 4.81 -0.01
CA LYS A 528 25.25 5.72 -0.16
C LYS A 528 24.94 6.94 -0.99
N PHE A 529 24.07 6.79 -1.99
CA PHE A 529 23.74 7.83 -2.95
C PHE A 529 22.25 8.10 -3.01
N MET A 530 21.91 9.32 -3.32
CA MET A 530 20.59 9.74 -3.68
C MET A 530 20.68 10.59 -4.95
N ALA A 531 19.70 10.47 -5.84
CA ALA A 531 19.65 11.26 -7.06
C ALA A 531 18.39 12.13 -7.09
N SER A 532 18.52 13.34 -7.62
CA SER A 532 17.39 14.24 -7.90
C SER A 532 17.41 14.69 -9.35
N GLY A 533 16.27 14.61 -10.03
CA GLY A 533 16.05 15.12 -11.38
C GLY A 533 15.39 16.50 -11.35
N GLU A 534 15.93 17.45 -12.09
CA GLU A 534 15.52 18.85 -12.01
C GLU A 534 14.93 19.38 -13.32
N TRP A 535 14.10 20.38 -13.21
CA TRP A 535 13.58 21.17 -14.33
C TRP A 535 14.68 21.87 -15.12
N THR A 536 15.81 22.14 -14.46
CA THR A 536 16.99 22.80 -15.04
C THR A 536 17.78 21.93 -16.01
N ARG A 537 17.26 20.78 -16.44
CA ARG A 537 17.86 19.81 -17.36
C ARG A 537 19.02 19.01 -16.76
N THR A 538 19.25 19.17 -15.47
CA THR A 538 20.31 18.50 -14.72
C THR A 538 19.74 17.45 -13.79
N PHE A 539 20.56 16.48 -13.48
CA PHE A 539 20.36 15.64 -12.30
C PHE A 539 21.54 15.86 -11.34
N LYS A 540 21.25 15.70 -10.05
CA LYS A 540 22.26 15.83 -8.99
C LYS A 540 22.38 14.52 -8.25
N LEU A 541 23.63 14.19 -7.87
CA LEU A 541 23.93 13.14 -6.92
C LEU A 541 24.25 13.74 -5.56
N TRP A 542 23.70 13.15 -4.54
CA TRP A 542 23.89 13.49 -3.14
C TRP A 542 24.51 12.31 -2.42
N SER A 543 25.49 12.55 -1.56
CA SER A 543 26.12 11.54 -0.73
C SER A 543 26.59 12.10 0.60
N ALA A 544 26.93 11.22 1.54
CA ALA A 544 27.59 11.64 2.77
C ALA A 544 29.02 12.15 2.48
N GLU A 545 29.46 13.17 3.21
CA GLU A 545 30.78 13.80 3.02
C GLU A 545 31.98 12.82 3.09
N ASN A 546 31.80 11.68 3.76
CA ASN A 546 32.88 10.72 4.01
C ASN A 546 33.05 9.68 2.90
N ILE A 547 32.30 9.75 1.81
CA ILE A 547 32.43 8.82 0.69
C ILE A 547 33.51 9.37 -0.25
N SER A 548 34.69 8.76 -0.24
CA SER A 548 35.73 8.97 -1.28
C SER A 548 35.25 8.34 -2.59
N LEU A 549 35.29 9.11 -3.68
CA LEU A 549 35.03 8.68 -5.05
C LEU A 549 36.04 7.64 -5.52
#